data_d5c9ca4cd41382184657ab2e6782ca46
#
_entry.id   d5c9ca4cd41382184657ab2e6782ca46
#
_cell.length_a   1.000
_cell.length_b   1.000
_cell.length_c   1.000
_cell.angle_alpha   90.00
_cell.angle_beta   90.00
_cell.angle_gamma   90.00
#
_symmetry.space_group_name_H-M   'P 1'
#
loop_
_entity.id
_entity.type
_entity.pdbx_description
1 polymer ?
#
loop_
_entity_poly.entity_id
_entity_poly.type
_entity_poly.pdbx_seq_one_letter_code
_entity_poly.pdbx_strand_id
1 'polypeptide(L)'
;MFTTLLILLLITVVLFVHFSTRYKVFQWVYDSSGGRRLNVNYKLIVGALAAFFLILIQPYDIIRINAGAIGLKESLIGDNRGIGSVKLVSGFQVYNKYFERLYEIETDQKNVHYETLGVIVKGGFSCKIKPTFNYKVKPENANQLFVELRQTFKQGGLKAVETTWLETAILGGVNDVSNRFAVDSIFNHREAFEQQISIEVNKRVGKYFEVTQLRTNILPPESLQKSIEGKTQAIQEAEEFEFRAKRAVAENKEKVARAQGDYEAALLEAKTKEALSQPKMLELYRAETERTWAEKGVSPYGSNNTIIVGRPDQNLLLNLKK
;
A
#
# COMPACT_ATOMS: atom_id res chain seq x y z
N MET A 1 35.68 -17.95 0.62
CA MET A 1 36.03 -19.27 1.14
C MET A 1 37.52 -19.63 0.92
N PHE A 2 38.04 -19.58 -0.28
CA PHE A 2 39.46 -19.89 -0.59
C PHE A 2 40.44 -18.96 0.13
N THR A 3 40.20 -17.67 0.17
CA THR A 3 41.03 -16.65 0.82
C THR A 3 41.09 -16.81 2.35
N THR A 4 39.97 -17.16 2.99
CA THR A 4 39.91 -17.42 4.45
C THR A 4 40.70 -18.67 4.81
N LEU A 5 40.64 -19.71 3.98
CA LEU A 5 41.38 -20.94 4.16
C LEU A 5 42.90 -20.70 4.01
N LEU A 6 43.30 -19.86 3.07
CA LEU A 6 44.73 -19.51 2.83
C LEU A 6 45.30 -18.67 3.98
N ILE A 7 44.51 -17.72 4.52
CA ILE A 7 44.91 -16.92 5.69
C ILE A 7 45.07 -17.82 6.93
N LEU A 8 44.14 -18.74 7.14
CA LEU A 8 44.17 -19.67 8.29
C LEU A 8 45.36 -20.62 8.19
N LEU A 9 45.66 -21.09 6.98
CA LEU A 9 46.84 -21.92 6.71
C LEU A 9 48.12 -21.14 6.97
N LEU A 10 48.20 -19.88 6.57
CA LEU A 10 49.36 -19.02 6.80
C LEU A 10 49.56 -18.75 8.29
N ILE A 11 48.47 -18.49 9.04
CA ILE A 11 48.52 -18.31 10.50
C ILE A 11 49.00 -19.60 11.17
N THR A 12 48.55 -20.79 10.74
CA THR A 12 48.98 -22.06 11.31
C THR A 12 50.43 -22.36 11.04
N VAL A 13 50.91 -22.03 9.84
CA VAL A 13 52.34 -22.17 9.52
C VAL A 13 53.21 -21.25 10.38
N VAL A 14 52.80 -19.98 10.54
CA VAL A 14 53.53 -19.02 11.41
C VAL A 14 53.53 -19.46 12.86
N LEU A 15 52.37 -19.91 13.39
CA LEU A 15 52.28 -20.45 14.73
C LEU A 15 53.13 -21.72 14.92
N PHE A 16 53.12 -22.60 13.92
CA PHE A 16 53.97 -23.82 13.93
C PHE A 16 55.45 -23.50 13.97
N VAL A 17 55.90 -22.55 13.13
CA VAL A 17 57.30 -22.11 13.13
C VAL A 17 57.68 -21.47 14.48
N HIS A 18 56.83 -20.58 14.99
CA HIS A 18 57.04 -19.93 16.31
C HIS A 18 57.09 -20.94 17.46
N PHE A 19 56.17 -21.90 17.49
CA PHE A 19 56.09 -22.96 18.51
C PHE A 19 57.29 -23.93 18.38
N SER A 20 57.66 -24.28 17.16
CA SER A 20 58.78 -25.16 16.87
C SER A 20 60.12 -24.59 17.34
N THR A 21 60.31 -23.28 17.20
CA THR A 21 61.52 -22.60 17.68
C THR A 21 61.54 -22.45 19.19
N ARG A 22 60.39 -22.13 19.82
CA ARG A 22 60.27 -21.90 21.27
C ARG A 22 60.35 -23.19 22.11
N TYR A 23 59.77 -24.27 21.59
CA TYR A 23 59.72 -25.58 22.29
C TYR A 23 60.74 -26.59 21.78
N LYS A 24 61.71 -26.13 20.95
CA LYS A 24 62.82 -26.95 20.45
C LYS A 24 62.35 -28.30 19.90
N VAL A 25 61.35 -28.24 18.99
CA VAL A 25 60.78 -29.43 18.32
C VAL A 25 61.86 -30.19 17.57
N PHE A 26 62.83 -29.47 17.01
CA PHE A 26 64.00 -30.01 16.35
C PHE A 26 65.23 -29.57 17.13
N GLN A 27 65.94 -30.49 17.76
CA GLN A 27 67.20 -30.24 18.46
C GLN A 27 68.31 -31.09 17.86
N TRP A 28 69.41 -30.42 17.50
CA TRP A 28 70.62 -31.12 17.21
C TRP A 28 71.29 -31.55 18.53
N VAL A 29 71.36 -32.84 18.74
CA VAL A 29 72.03 -33.40 19.88
C VAL A 29 73.30 -34.08 19.39
N TYR A 30 74.46 -33.80 20.03
CA TYR A 30 75.69 -34.45 19.76
C TYR A 30 75.73 -35.82 20.41
N ASP A 31 75.94 -36.85 19.66
CA ASP A 31 76.15 -38.20 20.19
C ASP A 31 77.57 -38.33 20.80
N SER A 32 77.74 -39.26 21.71
CA SER A 32 79.04 -39.58 22.36
C SER A 32 80.16 -39.96 21.34
N SER A 33 79.80 -40.29 20.09
CA SER A 33 80.68 -40.57 18.96
C SER A 33 81.00 -39.35 18.08
N GLY A 34 80.61 -38.12 18.47
CA GLY A 34 80.83 -36.88 17.71
C GLY A 34 79.92 -36.65 16.55
N GLY A 35 78.92 -37.53 16.35
CA GLY A 35 77.92 -37.40 15.27
C GLY A 35 76.79 -36.49 15.70
N ARG A 36 76.25 -35.69 14.76
CA ARG A 36 75.04 -34.87 14.95
C ARG A 36 73.81 -35.72 14.72
N ARG A 37 73.00 -35.90 15.73
CA ARG A 37 71.60 -36.52 15.58
C ARG A 37 70.53 -35.52 15.79
N LEU A 38 69.49 -35.57 14.96
CA LEU A 38 68.31 -34.73 15.08
C LEU A 38 67.32 -35.41 16.03
N ASN A 39 67.14 -34.79 17.22
CA ASN A 39 66.14 -35.27 18.15
C ASN A 39 64.81 -34.56 17.81
N VAL A 40 63.82 -35.33 17.40
CA VAL A 40 62.51 -34.82 16.98
C VAL A 40 61.49 -35.19 18.05
N ASN A 41 60.83 -34.16 18.60
CA ASN A 41 59.76 -34.39 19.55
C ASN A 41 58.46 -34.76 18.81
N TYR A 42 58.27 -36.06 18.57
CA TYR A 42 57.13 -36.57 17.80
C TYR A 42 55.77 -36.19 18.40
N LYS A 43 55.65 -36.00 19.74
CA LYS A 43 54.42 -35.60 20.39
C LYS A 43 53.95 -34.21 19.94
N LEU A 44 54.88 -33.28 19.73
CA LEU A 44 54.56 -31.95 19.21
C LEU A 44 54.17 -31.98 17.75
N ILE A 45 54.81 -32.84 16.93
CA ILE A 45 54.43 -33.01 15.53
C ILE A 45 53.05 -33.62 15.41
N VAL A 46 52.73 -34.64 16.18
CA VAL A 46 51.39 -35.26 16.22
C VAL A 46 50.36 -34.26 16.64
N GLY A 47 50.63 -33.44 17.65
CA GLY A 47 49.71 -32.36 18.11
C GLY A 47 49.50 -31.31 17.04
N ALA A 48 50.54 -30.89 16.31
CA ALA A 48 50.45 -29.94 15.19
C ALA A 48 49.67 -30.51 14.02
N LEU A 49 49.89 -31.77 13.67
CA LEU A 49 49.14 -32.49 12.65
C LEU A 49 47.63 -32.59 13.03
N ALA A 50 47.35 -32.96 14.29
CA ALA A 50 45.97 -33.02 14.75
C ALA A 50 45.27 -31.65 14.70
N ALA A 51 45.97 -30.58 15.10
CA ALA A 51 45.43 -29.21 15.00
C ALA A 51 45.23 -28.82 13.52
N PHE A 52 46.13 -29.17 12.62
CA PHE A 52 45.98 -28.94 11.18
C PHE A 52 44.77 -29.68 10.59
N PHE A 53 44.54 -30.91 10.97
CA PHE A 53 43.37 -31.68 10.54
C PHE A 53 42.07 -31.06 11.10
N LEU A 54 42.04 -30.59 12.35
CA LEU A 54 40.88 -29.90 12.91
C LEU A 54 40.58 -28.61 12.14
N ILE A 55 41.57 -27.87 11.69
CA ILE A 55 41.40 -26.67 10.88
C ILE A 55 40.89 -27.02 9.49
N LEU A 56 41.40 -28.09 8.87
CA LEU A 56 40.97 -28.57 7.56
C LEU A 56 39.50 -29.04 7.54
N ILE A 57 39.10 -29.75 8.59
CA ILE A 57 37.72 -30.25 8.74
C ILE A 57 36.71 -29.13 9.02
N GLN A 58 37.16 -28.00 9.61
CA GLN A 58 36.32 -26.86 9.96
C GLN A 58 34.95 -27.28 10.54
N PRO A 59 34.89 -27.96 11.69
CA PRO A 59 33.68 -28.52 12.23
C PRO A 59 32.66 -27.45 12.66
N TYR A 60 33.13 -26.24 12.95
CA TYR A 60 32.31 -25.13 13.39
C TYR A 60 32.18 -24.06 12.30
N ASP A 61 31.01 -23.48 12.20
CA ASP A 61 30.72 -22.32 11.37
C ASP A 61 30.12 -21.20 12.22
N ILE A 62 30.38 -19.97 11.82
CA ILE A 62 29.85 -18.78 12.47
C ILE A 62 28.95 -18.08 11.44
N ILE A 63 27.69 -17.98 11.78
CA ILE A 63 26.71 -17.28 10.95
C ILE A 63 26.12 -16.12 11.75
N ARG A 64 25.92 -15.00 11.07
CA ARG A 64 25.13 -13.88 11.58
C ARG A 64 23.75 -13.92 10.96
N ILE A 65 22.75 -14.12 11.80
CA ILE A 65 21.34 -13.99 11.41
C ILE A 65 21.00 -12.51 11.33
N ASN A 66 20.48 -12.07 10.20
CA ASN A 66 20.17 -10.67 9.95
C ASN A 66 19.01 -10.19 10.84
N ALA A 67 18.96 -8.87 11.10
CA ALA A 67 17.79 -8.24 11.70
C ALA A 67 16.60 -8.43 10.72
N GLY A 68 15.46 -8.91 11.23
CA GLY A 68 14.30 -9.27 10.38
C GLY A 68 14.27 -10.74 9.98
N ALA A 69 15.23 -11.55 10.41
CA ALA A 69 15.23 -12.99 10.24
C ALA A 69 15.41 -13.72 11.57
N ILE A 70 14.95 -14.96 11.63
CA ILE A 70 15.11 -15.88 12.75
C ILE A 70 15.82 -17.13 12.27
N GLY A 71 16.82 -17.56 13.05
CA GLY A 71 17.48 -18.84 12.82
C GLY A 71 16.72 -19.98 13.48
N LEU A 72 16.61 -21.08 12.77
CA LEU A 72 16.13 -22.35 13.29
C LEU A 72 17.31 -23.32 13.38
N LYS A 73 17.74 -23.60 14.58
CA LYS A 73 18.85 -24.53 14.84
C LYS A 73 18.30 -25.91 15.15
N GLU A 74 18.57 -26.86 14.26
CA GLU A 74 18.20 -28.28 14.37
C GLU A 74 19.41 -29.11 14.79
N SER A 75 19.29 -29.90 15.87
CA SER A 75 20.31 -30.88 16.24
C SER A 75 20.04 -32.24 15.56
N LEU A 76 21.07 -32.79 14.93
CA LEU A 76 20.99 -34.09 14.23
C LEU A 76 21.37 -35.27 15.13
N ILE A 77 22.05 -35.04 16.26
CA ILE A 77 22.59 -36.04 17.16
C ILE A 77 22.24 -35.69 18.60
N GLY A 78 22.13 -36.68 19.44
CA GLY A 78 21.86 -36.57 20.89
C GLY A 78 20.41 -36.94 21.24
N ASP A 79 20.10 -36.86 22.55
CA ASP A 79 18.79 -37.24 23.09
C ASP A 79 17.66 -36.34 22.62
N ASN A 80 17.96 -35.08 22.25
CA ASN A 80 17.05 -34.07 21.71
C ASN A 80 17.13 -34.00 20.18
N ARG A 81 17.34 -35.09 19.47
CA ARG A 81 17.40 -35.11 18.00
C ARG A 81 16.03 -35.01 17.35
N GLY A 82 15.97 -34.41 16.17
CA GLY A 82 14.76 -34.37 15.37
C GLY A 82 13.80 -33.24 15.71
N ILE A 83 12.51 -33.49 15.68
CA ILE A 83 11.44 -32.50 15.77
C ILE A 83 11.48 -31.68 17.08
N GLY A 84 11.81 -32.32 18.20
CA GLY A 84 11.89 -31.67 19.52
C GLY A 84 13.13 -30.80 19.74
N SER A 85 14.11 -30.85 18.84
CA SER A 85 15.38 -30.16 18.98
C SER A 85 15.48 -28.79 18.31
N VAL A 86 14.42 -28.38 17.60
CA VAL A 86 14.46 -27.11 16.85
C VAL A 86 14.36 -25.93 17.81
N LYS A 87 15.43 -25.15 17.89
CA LYS A 87 15.50 -23.96 18.73
C LYS A 87 15.52 -22.71 17.86
N LEU A 88 14.78 -21.68 18.32
CA LEU A 88 14.85 -20.34 17.75
C LEU A 88 16.11 -19.65 18.24
N VAL A 89 16.88 -19.09 17.31
CA VAL A 89 18.13 -18.37 17.59
C VAL A 89 18.19 -17.09 16.78
N SER A 90 18.89 -16.10 17.30
CA SER A 90 19.08 -14.80 16.64
C SER A 90 20.51 -14.29 16.84
N GLY A 91 20.93 -13.33 16.02
CA GLY A 91 22.25 -12.73 16.13
C GLY A 91 23.37 -13.64 15.65
N PHE A 92 24.54 -13.55 16.29
CA PHE A 92 25.68 -14.40 15.96
C PHE A 92 25.52 -15.79 16.55
N GLN A 93 25.59 -16.80 15.69
CA GLN A 93 25.48 -18.21 16.09
C GLN A 93 26.67 -19.00 15.62
N VAL A 94 27.19 -19.80 16.56
CA VAL A 94 28.22 -20.81 16.28
C VAL A 94 27.53 -22.17 16.28
N TYR A 95 27.71 -22.93 15.23
CA TYR A 95 27.12 -24.26 15.12
C TYR A 95 28.09 -25.26 14.48
N ASN A 96 27.92 -26.54 14.82
CA ASN A 96 28.71 -27.60 14.23
C ASN A 96 28.05 -28.12 12.96
N LYS A 97 28.72 -27.92 11.81
CA LYS A 97 28.19 -28.31 10.48
C LYS A 97 27.79 -29.78 10.35
N TYR A 98 28.42 -30.68 11.12
CA TYR A 98 28.18 -32.11 11.02
C TYR A 98 27.04 -32.58 11.91
N PHE A 99 26.80 -31.88 13.01
CA PHE A 99 25.84 -32.29 14.04
C PHE A 99 24.61 -31.38 14.15
N GLU A 100 24.69 -30.20 13.53
CA GLU A 100 23.65 -29.18 13.61
C GLU A 100 23.37 -28.62 12.21
N ARG A 101 22.14 -28.22 11.99
CA ARG A 101 21.74 -27.46 10.81
C ARG A 101 21.08 -26.16 11.23
N LEU A 102 21.40 -25.11 10.53
CA LEU A 102 20.80 -23.80 10.73
C LEU A 102 20.05 -23.41 9.46
N TYR A 103 18.76 -23.07 9.66
CA TYR A 103 17.90 -22.53 8.62
C TYR A 103 17.54 -21.11 8.99
N GLU A 104 17.52 -20.21 8.05
CA GLU A 104 17.14 -18.83 8.23
C GLU A 104 15.73 -18.62 7.68
N ILE A 105 14.85 -18.01 8.48
CA ILE A 105 13.49 -17.64 8.08
C ILE A 105 13.38 -16.13 8.21
N GLU A 106 13.08 -15.47 7.09
CA GLU A 106 12.77 -14.05 7.06
C GLU A 106 11.40 -13.82 7.70
N THR A 107 11.36 -12.88 8.65
CA THR A 107 10.13 -12.48 9.36
C THR A 107 9.64 -11.12 8.92
N ASP A 108 10.37 -10.46 8.02
CA ASP A 108 9.97 -9.21 7.42
C ASP A 108 8.70 -9.37 6.60
N GLN A 109 7.93 -8.29 6.48
CA GLN A 109 6.73 -8.28 5.69
C GLN A 109 7.07 -8.38 4.20
N LYS A 110 6.47 -9.36 3.52
CA LYS A 110 6.61 -9.59 2.08
C LYS A 110 5.30 -9.32 1.37
N ASN A 111 5.39 -8.70 0.21
CA ASN A 111 4.27 -8.56 -0.71
C ASN A 111 4.34 -9.68 -1.74
N VAL A 112 3.24 -10.39 -1.89
CA VAL A 112 3.11 -11.50 -2.85
C VAL A 112 1.86 -11.29 -3.69
N HIS A 113 2.00 -11.61 -4.96
CA HIS A 113 0.90 -11.67 -5.91
C HIS A 113 0.94 -13.04 -6.58
N TYR A 114 -0.19 -13.70 -6.58
CA TYR A 114 -0.33 -14.94 -7.32
C TYR A 114 -0.88 -14.68 -8.72
N GLU A 115 -0.59 -15.61 -9.61
CA GLU A 115 -1.13 -15.58 -10.96
C GLU A 115 -2.65 -15.70 -10.95
N THR A 116 -3.25 -15.48 -12.12
CA THR A 116 -4.70 -15.52 -12.29
C THR A 116 -5.25 -16.91 -12.00
N LEU A 117 -6.14 -16.99 -11.03
CA LEU A 117 -6.78 -18.22 -10.59
C LEU A 117 -8.23 -18.26 -11.05
N GLY A 118 -8.66 -19.42 -11.55
CA GLY A 118 -10.07 -19.68 -11.81
C GLY A 118 -10.78 -20.04 -10.51
N VAL A 119 -11.80 -19.27 -10.15
CA VAL A 119 -12.67 -19.55 -9.01
C VAL A 119 -14.11 -19.66 -9.46
N ILE A 120 -14.87 -20.54 -8.82
CA ILE A 120 -16.30 -20.69 -9.07
C ILE A 120 -17.05 -19.82 -8.07
N VAL A 121 -17.92 -18.95 -8.56
CA VAL A 121 -18.78 -18.12 -7.74
C VAL A 121 -20.19 -18.67 -7.64
N LYS A 122 -20.98 -18.19 -6.70
CA LYS A 122 -22.37 -18.58 -6.55
C LYS A 122 -23.13 -18.37 -7.87
N GLY A 123 -23.78 -19.42 -8.35
CA GLY A 123 -24.42 -19.43 -9.68
C GLY A 123 -23.65 -20.19 -10.75
N GLY A 124 -22.50 -20.79 -10.41
CA GLY A 124 -21.72 -21.67 -11.31
C GLY A 124 -20.86 -20.93 -12.33
N PHE A 125 -20.72 -19.62 -12.21
CA PHE A 125 -19.85 -18.85 -13.10
C PHE A 125 -18.38 -18.99 -12.67
N SER A 126 -17.51 -19.17 -13.66
CA SER A 126 -16.06 -19.18 -13.45
C SER A 126 -15.51 -17.77 -13.61
N CYS A 127 -14.98 -17.21 -12.56
CA CYS A 127 -14.29 -15.91 -12.56
C CYS A 127 -12.78 -16.11 -12.39
N LYS A 128 -12.00 -15.17 -12.92
CA LYS A 128 -10.56 -15.14 -12.70
C LYS A 128 -10.24 -14.13 -11.61
N ILE A 129 -9.48 -14.55 -10.60
CA ILE A 129 -9.07 -13.70 -9.46
C ILE A 129 -7.56 -13.64 -9.41
N LYS A 130 -7.02 -12.44 -9.13
CA LYS A 130 -5.60 -12.22 -8.85
C LYS A 130 -5.45 -11.73 -7.41
N PRO A 131 -5.23 -12.61 -6.44
CA PRO A 131 -5.00 -12.19 -5.07
C PRO A 131 -3.62 -11.56 -4.91
N THR A 132 -3.58 -10.42 -4.24
CA THR A 132 -2.36 -9.73 -3.80
C THR A 132 -2.48 -9.46 -2.32
N PHE A 133 -1.46 -9.77 -1.55
CA PHE A 133 -1.48 -9.61 -0.10
C PHE A 133 -0.07 -9.42 0.44
N ASN A 134 -0.02 -8.89 1.65
CA ASN A 134 1.20 -8.87 2.43
C ASN A 134 1.13 -9.95 3.49
N TYR A 135 2.24 -10.64 3.72
CA TYR A 135 2.35 -11.58 4.81
C TYR A 135 3.67 -11.42 5.56
N LYS A 136 3.67 -11.82 6.80
CA LYS A 136 4.86 -12.02 7.62
C LYS A 136 4.76 -13.32 8.40
N VAL A 137 5.89 -13.95 8.67
CA VAL A 137 5.94 -15.14 9.52
C VAL A 137 5.83 -14.71 10.98
N LYS A 138 5.00 -15.39 11.76
CA LYS A 138 4.91 -15.19 13.20
C LYS A 138 6.13 -15.81 13.89
N PRO A 139 6.99 -15.01 14.53
CA PRO A 139 8.22 -15.51 15.17
C PRO A 139 7.96 -16.62 16.17
N GLU A 140 6.89 -16.50 16.92
CA GLU A 140 6.50 -17.41 18.01
C GLU A 140 6.24 -18.84 17.51
N ASN A 141 5.72 -18.98 16.31
CA ASN A 141 5.31 -20.25 15.71
C ASN A 141 6.26 -20.73 14.60
N ALA A 142 7.39 -20.06 14.38
CA ALA A 142 8.33 -20.39 13.31
C ALA A 142 8.93 -21.79 13.47
N ASN A 143 9.14 -22.26 14.70
CA ASN A 143 9.58 -23.63 14.97
C ASN A 143 8.54 -24.66 14.58
N GLN A 144 7.26 -24.43 14.91
CA GLN A 144 6.17 -25.32 14.54
C GLN A 144 5.96 -25.35 13.03
N LEU A 145 6.00 -24.19 12.37
CA LEU A 145 5.95 -24.08 10.91
C LEU A 145 7.04 -24.93 10.25
N PHE A 146 8.28 -24.83 10.73
CA PHE A 146 9.38 -25.64 10.22
C PHE A 146 9.16 -27.12 10.45
N VAL A 147 8.69 -27.52 11.63
CA VAL A 147 8.46 -28.93 11.99
C VAL A 147 7.38 -29.55 11.08
N GLU A 148 6.26 -28.84 10.92
CA GLU A 148 5.13 -29.36 10.09
C GLU A 148 5.45 -29.38 8.61
N LEU A 149 6.16 -28.36 8.10
CA LEU A 149 6.48 -28.22 6.68
C LEU A 149 7.96 -28.49 6.34
N ARG A 150 8.61 -29.32 7.18
CA ARG A 150 10.05 -29.62 7.08
C ARG A 150 10.51 -30.08 5.71
N GLN A 151 9.73 -30.92 5.05
CA GLN A 151 10.04 -31.42 3.71
C GLN A 151 10.12 -30.29 2.69
N THR A 152 9.13 -29.41 2.70
CA THR A 152 9.05 -28.25 1.82
C THR A 152 10.17 -27.25 2.10
N PHE A 153 10.48 -27.01 3.39
CA PHE A 153 11.62 -26.17 3.79
C PHE A 153 12.97 -26.70 3.29
N LYS A 154 13.17 -28.00 3.29
CA LYS A 154 14.41 -28.60 2.78
C LYS A 154 14.59 -28.44 1.29
N GLN A 155 13.51 -28.33 0.52
CA GLN A 155 13.53 -28.21 -0.94
C GLN A 155 13.88 -26.78 -1.42
N GLY A 156 13.44 -25.76 -0.68
CA GLY A 156 13.63 -24.38 -1.14
C GLY A 156 13.40 -23.29 -0.07
N GLY A 157 13.49 -23.65 1.21
CA GLY A 157 13.32 -22.72 2.31
C GLY A 157 11.90 -22.16 2.42
N LEU A 158 11.77 -20.93 2.93
CA LEU A 158 10.50 -20.23 3.07
C LEU A 158 9.80 -20.02 1.72
N LYS A 159 10.55 -19.79 0.65
CA LYS A 159 9.98 -19.60 -0.69
C LYS A 159 9.22 -20.82 -1.19
N ALA A 160 9.71 -22.02 -0.91
CA ALA A 160 8.99 -23.24 -1.27
C ALA A 160 7.70 -23.39 -0.46
N VAL A 161 7.69 -23.00 0.81
CA VAL A 161 6.46 -22.98 1.63
C VAL A 161 5.45 -21.97 1.09
N GLU A 162 5.92 -20.81 0.65
CA GLU A 162 5.11 -19.77 0.04
C GLU A 162 4.40 -20.27 -1.22
N THR A 163 5.14 -20.89 -2.14
CA THR A 163 4.61 -21.32 -3.45
C THR A 163 3.81 -22.62 -3.40
N THR A 164 3.92 -23.41 -2.34
CA THR A 164 3.18 -24.67 -2.24
C THR A 164 2.07 -24.59 -1.20
N TRP A 165 2.42 -24.45 0.06
CA TRP A 165 1.45 -24.53 1.15
C TRP A 165 0.63 -23.24 1.32
N LEU A 166 1.30 -22.08 1.37
CA LEU A 166 0.62 -20.79 1.56
C LEU A 166 -0.29 -20.47 0.38
N GLU A 167 0.19 -20.68 -0.84
CA GLU A 167 -0.61 -20.53 -2.05
C GLU A 167 -1.87 -21.38 -2.00
N THR A 168 -1.73 -22.69 -1.75
CA THR A 168 -2.86 -23.60 -1.66
C THR A 168 -3.86 -23.21 -0.57
N ALA A 169 -3.39 -22.78 0.59
CA ALA A 169 -4.25 -22.37 1.69
C ALA A 169 -5.04 -21.08 1.37
N ILE A 170 -4.39 -20.11 0.73
CA ILE A 170 -5.02 -18.87 0.29
C ILE A 170 -6.04 -19.14 -0.81
N LEU A 171 -5.68 -19.94 -1.82
CA LEU A 171 -6.58 -20.37 -2.88
C LEU A 171 -7.83 -21.05 -2.34
N GLY A 172 -7.64 -21.97 -1.39
CA GLY A 172 -8.75 -22.62 -0.73
C GLY A 172 -9.67 -21.62 -0.01
N GLY A 173 -9.10 -20.64 0.69
CA GLY A 173 -9.88 -19.60 1.37
C GLY A 173 -10.64 -18.70 0.38
N VAL A 174 -9.99 -18.30 -0.70
CA VAL A 174 -10.61 -17.52 -1.78
C VAL A 174 -11.76 -18.27 -2.43
N ASN A 175 -11.56 -19.55 -2.77
CA ASN A 175 -12.59 -20.39 -3.36
C ASN A 175 -13.81 -20.56 -2.45
N ASP A 176 -13.60 -20.86 -1.18
CA ASP A 176 -14.69 -21.07 -0.23
C ASP A 176 -15.57 -19.84 -0.05
N VAL A 177 -14.95 -18.67 -0.03
CA VAL A 177 -15.70 -17.39 0.06
C VAL A 177 -16.38 -17.09 -1.27
N SER A 178 -15.68 -17.25 -2.39
CA SER A 178 -16.23 -16.99 -3.73
C SER A 178 -17.49 -17.79 -4.02
N ASN A 179 -17.55 -19.03 -3.59
CA ASN A 179 -18.74 -19.89 -3.73
C ASN A 179 -19.99 -19.38 -2.98
N ARG A 180 -19.81 -18.51 -1.99
CA ARG A 180 -20.92 -17.96 -1.19
C ARG A 180 -21.47 -16.66 -1.78
N PHE A 181 -20.68 -15.95 -2.57
CA PHE A 181 -21.04 -14.64 -3.13
C PHE A 181 -21.50 -14.76 -4.58
N ALA A 182 -22.61 -14.06 -4.90
CA ALA A 182 -23.02 -13.89 -6.29
C ALA A 182 -22.11 -12.85 -6.96
N VAL A 183 -21.95 -12.96 -8.29
CA VAL A 183 -21.07 -12.07 -9.05
C VAL A 183 -21.44 -10.60 -8.83
N ASP A 184 -22.71 -10.25 -8.94
CA ASP A 184 -23.18 -8.86 -8.73
C ASP A 184 -22.82 -8.34 -7.33
N SER A 185 -22.90 -9.20 -6.29
CA SER A 185 -22.54 -8.84 -4.91
C SER A 185 -21.05 -8.58 -4.75
N ILE A 186 -20.21 -9.32 -5.47
CA ILE A 186 -18.75 -9.14 -5.43
C ILE A 186 -18.35 -7.77 -5.96
N PHE A 187 -18.99 -7.31 -7.05
CA PHE A 187 -18.69 -6.00 -7.64
C PHE A 187 -19.27 -4.85 -6.82
N ASN A 188 -20.52 -4.98 -6.34
CA ASN A 188 -21.19 -3.92 -5.59
C ASN A 188 -20.69 -3.79 -4.14
N HIS A 189 -20.25 -4.90 -3.53
CA HIS A 189 -19.80 -4.97 -2.12
C HIS A 189 -18.41 -5.59 -2.01
N ARG A 190 -17.48 -5.11 -2.83
CA ARG A 190 -16.11 -5.61 -2.92
C ARG A 190 -15.40 -5.63 -1.56
N GLU A 191 -15.58 -4.59 -0.77
CA GLU A 191 -14.94 -4.49 0.54
C GLU A 191 -15.40 -5.61 1.49
N ALA A 192 -16.69 -5.89 1.55
CA ALA A 192 -17.24 -6.98 2.35
C ALA A 192 -16.72 -8.35 1.88
N PHE A 193 -16.60 -8.54 0.57
CA PHE A 193 -16.04 -9.75 -0.02
C PHE A 193 -14.56 -9.92 0.36
N GLU A 194 -13.73 -8.87 0.21
CA GLU A 194 -12.31 -8.89 0.58
C GLU A 194 -12.11 -9.12 2.09
N GLN A 195 -12.96 -8.54 2.94
CA GLN A 195 -12.95 -8.79 4.37
C GLN A 195 -13.26 -10.25 4.72
N GLN A 196 -14.27 -10.85 4.10
CA GLN A 196 -14.61 -12.25 4.31
C GLN A 196 -13.49 -13.19 3.87
N ILE A 197 -12.85 -12.89 2.74
CA ILE A 197 -11.64 -13.63 2.31
C ILE A 197 -10.53 -13.49 3.33
N SER A 198 -10.27 -12.29 3.82
CA SER A 198 -9.23 -12.04 4.83
C SER A 198 -9.48 -12.84 6.10
N ILE A 199 -10.73 -12.91 6.56
CA ILE A 199 -11.11 -13.71 7.74
C ILE A 199 -10.89 -15.21 7.47
N GLU A 200 -11.36 -15.73 6.34
CA GLU A 200 -11.23 -17.15 6.03
C GLU A 200 -9.77 -17.57 5.80
N VAL A 201 -8.99 -16.72 5.12
CA VAL A 201 -7.56 -16.93 4.93
C VAL A 201 -6.82 -16.90 6.27
N ASN A 202 -7.06 -15.90 7.12
CA ASN A 202 -6.42 -15.83 8.43
C ASN A 202 -6.80 -16.99 9.35
N LYS A 203 -7.99 -17.56 9.22
CA LYS A 203 -8.38 -18.77 9.93
C LYS A 203 -7.53 -19.98 9.53
N ARG A 204 -7.14 -20.07 8.26
CA ARG A 204 -6.34 -21.19 7.73
C ARG A 204 -4.86 -21.06 7.99
N VAL A 205 -4.33 -19.86 7.72
CA VAL A 205 -2.88 -19.61 7.78
C VAL A 205 -2.44 -18.87 9.03
N GLY A 206 -3.37 -18.31 9.80
CA GLY A 206 -3.10 -17.43 10.93
C GLY A 206 -2.34 -18.05 12.09
N LYS A 207 -2.20 -19.37 12.11
CA LYS A 207 -1.32 -20.06 13.06
C LYS A 207 0.15 -19.69 12.84
N TYR A 208 0.60 -19.59 11.58
CA TYR A 208 2.00 -19.40 11.21
C TYR A 208 2.28 -18.06 10.57
N PHE A 209 1.31 -17.53 9.84
CA PHE A 209 1.44 -16.31 9.07
C PHE A 209 0.43 -15.26 9.54
N GLU A 210 0.81 -14.02 9.48
CA GLU A 210 -0.09 -12.89 9.58
C GLU A 210 -0.26 -12.30 8.19
N VAL A 211 -1.47 -12.44 7.63
CA VAL A 211 -1.81 -11.93 6.30
C VAL A 211 -2.54 -10.61 6.46
N THR A 212 -2.04 -9.58 5.80
CA THR A 212 -2.59 -8.22 5.81
C THR A 212 -2.76 -7.68 4.40
N GLN A 213 -3.59 -6.64 4.27
CA GLN A 213 -3.81 -5.93 2.99
C GLN A 213 -4.17 -6.85 1.82
N LEU A 214 -5.00 -7.84 2.09
CA LEU A 214 -5.46 -8.74 1.03
C LEU A 214 -6.38 -7.98 0.09
N ARG A 215 -6.00 -7.96 -1.18
CA ARG A 215 -6.76 -7.38 -2.29
C ARG A 215 -6.98 -8.44 -3.36
N THR A 216 -8.17 -8.41 -3.93
CA THR A 216 -8.52 -9.30 -5.02
C THR A 216 -8.88 -8.50 -6.26
N ASN A 217 -8.20 -8.77 -7.35
CA ASN A 217 -8.63 -8.26 -8.66
C ASN A 217 -9.42 -9.35 -9.36
N ILE A 218 -10.72 -9.10 -9.57
CA ILE A 218 -11.66 -10.07 -10.11
C ILE A 218 -11.95 -9.71 -11.55
N LEU A 219 -11.75 -10.67 -12.43
CA LEU A 219 -12.05 -10.57 -13.85
C LEU A 219 -13.22 -11.53 -14.15
N PRO A 220 -14.42 -10.99 -14.44
CA PRO A 220 -15.56 -11.82 -14.83
C PRO A 220 -15.33 -12.45 -16.21
N PRO A 221 -16.01 -13.56 -16.54
CA PRO A 221 -16.01 -14.08 -17.89
C PRO A 221 -16.62 -13.06 -18.87
N GLU A 222 -16.14 -13.06 -20.11
CA GLU A 222 -16.53 -12.06 -21.14
C GLU A 222 -18.04 -11.96 -21.35
N SER A 223 -18.76 -13.09 -21.28
CA SER A 223 -20.21 -13.10 -21.40
C SER A 223 -20.91 -12.33 -20.29
N LEU A 224 -20.37 -12.38 -19.08
CA LEU A 224 -20.92 -11.69 -17.93
C LEU A 224 -20.46 -10.22 -17.88
N GLN A 225 -19.27 -9.94 -18.35
CA GLN A 225 -18.73 -8.59 -18.42
C GLN A 225 -19.64 -7.68 -19.28
N LYS A 226 -20.05 -8.15 -20.45
CA LYS A 226 -21.00 -7.43 -21.32
C LYS A 226 -22.35 -7.17 -20.63
N SER A 227 -22.84 -8.14 -19.86
CA SER A 227 -24.10 -7.96 -19.11
C SER A 227 -23.97 -6.96 -17.97
N ILE A 228 -22.82 -6.94 -17.26
CA ILE A 228 -22.53 -5.98 -16.20
C ILE A 228 -22.36 -4.58 -16.79
N GLU A 229 -21.61 -4.45 -17.88
CA GLU A 229 -21.43 -3.19 -18.59
C GLU A 229 -22.80 -2.63 -19.06
N GLY A 230 -23.65 -3.48 -19.67
CA GLY A 230 -25.00 -3.08 -20.08
C GLY A 230 -25.89 -2.63 -18.91
N LYS A 231 -25.86 -3.33 -17.79
CA LYS A 231 -26.59 -2.91 -16.57
C LYS A 231 -26.05 -1.59 -16.02
N THR A 232 -24.74 -1.46 -15.94
CA THR A 232 -24.09 -0.23 -15.43
C THR A 232 -24.43 0.95 -16.32
N GLN A 233 -24.39 0.76 -17.64
CA GLN A 233 -24.79 1.79 -18.59
C GLN A 233 -26.27 2.19 -18.43
N ALA A 234 -27.16 1.20 -18.29
CA ALA A 234 -28.60 1.47 -18.08
C ALA A 234 -28.86 2.24 -16.77
N ILE A 235 -28.13 1.92 -15.70
CA ILE A 235 -28.22 2.64 -14.42
C ILE A 235 -27.72 4.09 -14.60
N GLN A 236 -26.57 4.29 -15.25
CA GLN A 236 -26.04 5.61 -15.49
C GLN A 236 -26.98 6.45 -16.37
N GLU A 237 -27.56 5.87 -17.42
CA GLU A 237 -28.55 6.54 -18.25
C GLU A 237 -29.81 6.94 -17.46
N ALA A 238 -30.28 6.08 -16.56
CA ALA A 238 -31.42 6.39 -15.69
C ALA A 238 -31.10 7.52 -14.70
N GLU A 239 -29.92 7.49 -14.07
CA GLU A 239 -29.46 8.56 -13.17
C GLU A 239 -29.28 9.89 -13.90
N GLU A 240 -28.71 9.85 -15.12
CA GLU A 240 -28.59 11.04 -15.97
C GLU A 240 -29.93 11.61 -16.35
N PHE A 241 -30.91 10.75 -16.66
CA PHE A 241 -32.26 11.17 -16.99
C PHE A 241 -32.94 11.83 -15.78
N GLU A 242 -32.82 11.25 -14.59
CA GLU A 242 -33.32 11.87 -13.35
C GLU A 242 -32.65 13.24 -13.07
N PHE A 243 -31.35 13.32 -13.26
CA PHE A 243 -30.63 14.57 -13.06
C PHE A 243 -31.06 15.65 -14.06
N ARG A 244 -31.23 15.29 -15.34
CA ARG A 244 -31.75 16.19 -16.37
C ARG A 244 -33.19 16.65 -16.05
N ALA A 245 -34.04 15.74 -15.59
CA ALA A 245 -35.41 16.09 -15.19
C ALA A 245 -35.42 17.05 -13.98
N LYS A 246 -34.62 16.80 -12.95
CA LYS A 246 -34.48 17.69 -11.79
C LYS A 246 -33.97 19.08 -12.19
N ARG A 247 -32.99 19.13 -13.09
CA ARG A 247 -32.43 20.37 -13.61
C ARG A 247 -33.46 21.16 -14.42
N ALA A 248 -34.23 20.51 -15.29
CA ALA A 248 -35.29 21.16 -16.06
C ALA A 248 -36.42 21.76 -15.15
N VAL A 249 -36.78 21.03 -14.08
CA VAL A 249 -37.70 21.54 -13.07
C VAL A 249 -37.13 22.75 -12.34
N ALA A 250 -35.87 22.74 -11.97
CA ALA A 250 -35.19 23.86 -11.33
C ALA A 250 -35.11 25.09 -12.25
N GLU A 251 -34.73 24.91 -13.49
CA GLU A 251 -34.68 25.98 -14.51
C GLU A 251 -36.08 26.59 -14.78
N ASN A 252 -37.14 25.76 -14.83
CA ASN A 252 -38.49 26.26 -14.97
C ASN A 252 -38.92 27.05 -13.75
N LYS A 253 -38.64 26.60 -12.51
CA LYS A 253 -38.91 27.35 -11.30
C LYS A 253 -38.18 28.70 -11.27
N GLU A 254 -36.93 28.73 -11.72
CA GLU A 254 -36.16 29.98 -11.82
C GLU A 254 -36.77 30.93 -12.82
N LYS A 255 -37.16 30.45 -14.00
CA LYS A 255 -37.83 31.27 -15.01
C LYS A 255 -39.16 31.86 -14.52
N VAL A 256 -39.96 31.04 -13.81
CA VAL A 256 -41.22 31.51 -13.23
C VAL A 256 -40.93 32.55 -12.12
N ALA A 257 -39.94 32.32 -11.27
CA ALA A 257 -39.58 33.29 -10.21
C ALA A 257 -39.06 34.62 -10.80
N ARG A 258 -38.25 34.56 -11.88
CA ARG A 258 -37.82 35.78 -12.58
C ARG A 258 -38.99 36.53 -13.21
N ALA A 259 -39.88 35.83 -13.92
CA ALA A 259 -41.05 36.43 -14.52
C ALA A 259 -41.97 37.07 -13.49
N GLN A 260 -42.14 36.43 -12.33
CA GLN A 260 -42.91 37.02 -11.19
C GLN A 260 -42.22 38.29 -10.64
N GLY A 261 -40.90 38.25 -10.45
CA GLY A 261 -40.13 39.41 -10.03
C GLY A 261 -40.20 40.58 -10.99
N ASP A 262 -40.10 40.31 -12.31
CA ASP A 262 -40.21 41.30 -13.36
C ASP A 262 -41.66 41.92 -13.40
N TYR A 263 -42.68 41.08 -13.22
CA TYR A 263 -44.04 41.54 -13.13
C TYR A 263 -44.29 42.44 -11.91
N GLU A 264 -43.80 42.02 -10.73
CA GLU A 264 -43.92 42.83 -9.49
C GLU A 264 -43.17 44.14 -9.61
N ALA A 265 -41.94 44.12 -10.20
CA ALA A 265 -41.18 45.33 -10.46
C ALA A 265 -41.91 46.30 -11.41
N ALA A 266 -42.49 45.78 -12.51
CA ALA A 266 -43.28 46.58 -13.45
C ALA A 266 -44.53 47.17 -12.78
N LEU A 267 -45.18 46.42 -11.91
CA LEU A 267 -46.38 46.87 -11.18
C LEU A 267 -46.04 47.94 -10.13
N LEU A 268 -44.90 47.86 -9.47
CA LEU A 268 -44.37 48.89 -8.60
C LEU A 268 -44.02 50.16 -9.36
N GLU A 269 -43.35 50.02 -10.52
CA GLU A 269 -43.04 51.14 -11.41
C GLU A 269 -44.31 51.85 -11.90
N ALA A 270 -45.36 51.10 -12.30
CA ALA A 270 -46.63 51.65 -12.71
C ALA A 270 -47.30 52.42 -11.58
N LYS A 271 -47.36 51.84 -10.35
CA LYS A 271 -47.88 52.52 -9.15
C LYS A 271 -47.07 53.78 -8.79
N THR A 272 -45.76 53.74 -8.94
CA THR A 272 -44.88 54.90 -8.66
C THR A 272 -45.15 56.02 -9.70
N LYS A 273 -45.28 55.67 -10.98
CA LYS A 273 -45.63 56.64 -12.05
C LYS A 273 -47.02 57.24 -11.80
N GLU A 274 -48.00 56.42 -11.40
CA GLU A 274 -49.35 56.87 -11.07
C GLU A 274 -49.33 57.81 -9.84
N ALA A 275 -48.61 57.50 -8.79
CA ALA A 275 -48.41 58.37 -7.62
C ALA A 275 -47.70 59.67 -7.98
N LEU A 276 -46.72 59.65 -8.86
CA LEU A 276 -45.99 60.81 -9.34
C LEU A 276 -46.84 61.71 -10.28
N SER A 277 -47.84 61.15 -10.94
CA SER A 277 -48.74 61.90 -11.85
C SER A 277 -49.83 62.64 -11.10
N GLN A 278 -50.01 62.40 -9.78
CA GLN A 278 -50.95 63.19 -9.00
C GLN A 278 -50.52 64.67 -8.92
N PRO A 279 -51.41 65.62 -9.13
CA PRO A 279 -51.06 67.04 -9.24
C PRO A 279 -50.32 67.58 -7.99
N LYS A 280 -50.66 67.05 -6.84
CA LYS A 280 -50.04 67.41 -5.55
C LYS A 280 -48.61 66.95 -5.40
N MET A 281 -48.24 65.80 -5.97
CA MET A 281 -46.84 65.31 -5.95
C MET A 281 -46.01 66.00 -7.02
N LEU A 282 -46.59 66.39 -8.14
CA LEU A 282 -45.93 67.19 -9.17
C LEU A 282 -45.53 68.58 -8.65
N GLU A 283 -46.41 69.20 -7.84
CA GLU A 283 -46.10 70.48 -7.17
C GLU A 283 -45.00 70.32 -6.13
N LEU A 284 -45.01 69.28 -5.31
CA LEU A 284 -43.94 68.94 -4.37
C LEU A 284 -42.60 68.73 -5.06
N TYR A 285 -42.56 67.96 -6.12
CA TYR A 285 -41.33 67.73 -6.90
C TYR A 285 -40.80 68.99 -7.57
N ARG A 286 -41.68 69.89 -8.03
CA ARG A 286 -41.29 71.19 -8.56
C ARG A 286 -40.70 72.04 -7.46
N ALA A 287 -41.33 72.10 -6.30
CA ALA A 287 -40.83 72.86 -5.17
C ALA A 287 -39.48 72.34 -4.63
N GLU A 288 -39.29 71.01 -4.62
CA GLU A 288 -38.07 70.38 -4.18
C GLU A 288 -36.94 70.55 -5.21
N THR A 289 -37.22 70.47 -6.50
CA THR A 289 -36.27 70.81 -7.55
C THR A 289 -35.88 72.27 -7.55
N GLU A 290 -36.82 73.18 -7.38
CA GLU A 290 -36.54 74.61 -7.21
C GLU A 290 -35.68 74.91 -6.00
N ARG A 291 -35.92 74.23 -4.89
CA ARG A 291 -35.15 74.33 -3.66
C ARG A 291 -33.71 73.80 -3.84
N THR A 292 -33.54 72.63 -4.50
CA THR A 292 -32.21 72.06 -4.80
C THR A 292 -31.43 72.91 -5.79
N TRP A 293 -32.07 73.58 -6.72
CA TRP A 293 -31.48 74.53 -7.62
C TRP A 293 -31.05 75.82 -6.89
N ALA A 294 -31.87 76.28 -5.97
CA ALA A 294 -31.52 77.45 -5.14
C ALA A 294 -30.33 77.14 -4.20
N GLU A 295 -30.28 75.95 -3.60
CA GLU A 295 -29.21 75.51 -2.70
C GLU A 295 -27.90 75.29 -3.45
N LYS A 296 -27.94 74.82 -4.70
CA LYS A 296 -26.75 74.58 -5.53
C LYS A 296 -26.30 75.79 -6.34
N GLY A 297 -26.99 76.90 -6.25
CA GLY A 297 -26.68 78.12 -6.97
C GLY A 297 -26.77 78.01 -8.51
N VAL A 298 -27.43 76.97 -9.02
CA VAL A 298 -27.61 76.68 -10.44
C VAL A 298 -29.01 77.18 -10.83
N SER A 299 -29.09 78.21 -11.57
CA SER A 299 -30.35 78.67 -12.17
C SER A 299 -30.77 77.68 -13.27
N PRO A 300 -32.02 77.17 -13.28
CA PRO A 300 -32.52 76.37 -14.38
C PRO A 300 -32.55 77.14 -15.69
N TYR A 301 -32.47 78.46 -15.62
CA TYR A 301 -32.34 79.41 -16.75
C TYR A 301 -30.89 79.85 -16.88
N GLY A 302 -29.97 78.93 -17.15
CA GLY A 302 -28.59 79.27 -17.41
C GLY A 302 -28.52 80.35 -18.53
N SER A 303 -27.54 81.27 -18.42
CA SER A 303 -27.45 82.50 -19.15
C SER A 303 -27.43 82.41 -20.70
N ASN A 304 -27.54 81.26 -21.27
CA ASN A 304 -27.51 81.07 -22.71
C ASN A 304 -28.57 80.15 -23.31
N ASN A 305 -29.46 79.56 -22.51
CA ASN A 305 -30.56 78.74 -23.07
C ASN A 305 -31.89 79.26 -22.48
N THR A 306 -32.64 80.00 -23.28
CA THR A 306 -33.98 80.45 -22.95
C THR A 306 -34.92 79.24 -23.07
N ILE A 307 -35.30 78.65 -21.92
CA ILE A 307 -36.39 77.70 -21.86
C ILE A 307 -37.67 78.48 -21.68
N ILE A 308 -38.40 78.66 -22.73
CA ILE A 308 -39.73 79.26 -22.67
C ILE A 308 -40.72 78.16 -22.24
N VAL A 309 -41.13 78.16 -20.97
CA VAL A 309 -42.23 77.32 -20.50
C VAL A 309 -43.55 77.94 -20.89
N GLY A 310 -44.04 77.60 -22.04
CA GLY A 310 -45.39 78.00 -22.48
C GLY A 310 -46.46 77.29 -21.68
N ARG A 311 -47.62 77.92 -21.52
CA ARG A 311 -48.83 77.24 -21.03
C ARG A 311 -49.22 76.09 -21.94
N PRO A 312 -49.93 75.09 -21.46
CA PRO A 312 -50.15 73.81 -22.16
C PRO A 312 -50.94 73.94 -23.50
N ASP A 313 -51.34 75.11 -23.85
CA ASP A 313 -52.24 75.33 -25.03
C ASP A 313 -51.50 75.88 -26.26
N GLN A 314 -50.17 76.01 -26.24
CA GLN A 314 -49.39 76.50 -27.35
C GLN A 314 -48.27 75.51 -27.76
N ASN A 315 -48.31 75.09 -29.03
CA ASN A 315 -47.24 74.27 -29.69
C ASN A 315 -45.92 75.05 -29.64
N LEU A 316 -45.03 74.66 -28.82
CA LEU A 316 -43.68 75.19 -28.74
C LEU A 316 -42.73 74.30 -29.51
N LEU A 317 -42.21 74.86 -30.60
CA LEU A 317 -41.09 74.30 -31.33
C LEU A 317 -39.78 74.52 -30.55
N LEU A 318 -39.26 73.48 -29.98
CA LEU A 318 -37.93 73.47 -29.38
C LEU A 318 -36.85 73.43 -30.47
N ASN A 319 -36.17 74.59 -30.67
CA ASN A 319 -35.03 74.67 -31.54
C ASN A 319 -33.74 74.42 -30.74
N LEU A 320 -33.31 73.17 -30.73
CA LEU A 320 -32.00 72.80 -30.16
C LEU A 320 -30.89 73.08 -31.17
N LYS A 321 -30.19 74.21 -31.03
CA LYS A 321 -28.91 74.42 -31.70
C LYS A 321 -27.80 73.71 -30.90
N LYS A 322 -27.00 72.91 -31.61
CA LYS A 322 -25.81 72.21 -31.11
C LYS A 322 -24.79 73.14 -30.53
#